data_2c54e38178e6385fd28c7edf78566989
#
_entry.id   2c54e38178e6385fd28c7edf78566989
#
_cell.length_a   1.000
_cell.length_b   1.000
_cell.length_c   1.000
_cell.angle_alpha   90.00
_cell.angle_beta   90.00
_cell.angle_gamma   90.00
#
_symmetry.space_group_name_H-M   'P 1'
#
loop_
_entity.id
_entity.type
_entity.pdbx_description
1 polymer ?
#
loop_
_entity_poly.entity_id
_entity_poly.type
_entity_poly.pdbx_seq_one_letter_code
_entity_poly.pdbx_strand_id
1 'polypeptide(L)'
;MQYRHFDNQAREYVMDRIDLPTSWTNYIGTGDMMGVFNQMAGGYVIYRSSEYHRITRFRGNGVPMDTPGHYIYVRDNADGDYWSLSWQPVGKPKEYYSCCHGLSYIRYLCSYSGIRAQQKLSVAMDDPVEIIDVTLTNTSQRPRDLSVFSYMELCRLSKTWIPV
;
A
#
# COMPACT_ATOMS: atom_id res chain seq x y z
N MET A 1 -24.35 0.17 9.75
CA MET A 1 -22.99 0.68 10.02
C MET A 1 -22.30 0.83 8.68
N GLN A 2 -21.87 2.03 8.30
CA GLN A 2 -21.24 2.26 6.99
C GLN A 2 -19.73 2.13 7.13
N TYR A 3 -19.09 1.23 6.38
CA TYR A 3 -17.64 1.01 6.38
C TYR A 3 -16.92 1.77 5.27
N ARG A 4 -17.68 2.36 4.32
CA ARG A 4 -17.16 2.84 3.05
C ARG A 4 -18.18 3.71 2.32
N HIS A 5 -17.72 4.53 1.39
CA HIS A 5 -18.58 5.33 0.52
C HIS A 5 -17.89 5.60 -0.83
N PHE A 6 -18.67 6.01 -1.82
CA PHE A 6 -18.14 6.53 -3.07
C PHE A 6 -17.96 8.04 -2.97
N ASP A 7 -16.77 8.50 -3.28
CA ASP A 7 -16.53 9.92 -3.60
C ASP A 7 -16.70 10.11 -5.11
N ASN A 8 -17.86 10.62 -5.50
CA ASN A 8 -18.18 10.81 -6.92
C ASN A 8 -17.35 11.93 -7.57
N GLN A 9 -16.88 12.89 -6.79
CA GLN A 9 -16.05 13.98 -7.28
C GLN A 9 -14.63 13.50 -7.57
N ALA A 10 -14.02 12.79 -6.65
CA ALA A 10 -12.70 12.20 -6.81
C ALA A 10 -12.74 10.93 -7.67
N ARG A 11 -13.91 10.33 -7.90
CA ARG A 11 -14.08 9.00 -8.52
C ARG A 11 -13.33 7.92 -7.78
N GLU A 12 -13.41 7.95 -6.47
CA GLU A 12 -12.75 7.03 -5.56
C GLU A 12 -13.77 6.24 -4.73
N TYR A 13 -13.37 5.04 -4.38
CA TYR A 13 -14.05 4.25 -3.37
C TYR A 13 -13.28 4.38 -2.06
N VAL A 14 -13.86 5.03 -1.08
CA VAL A 14 -13.19 5.44 0.16
C VAL A 14 -13.56 4.50 1.30
N MET A 15 -12.54 4.01 1.99
CA MET A 15 -12.63 3.21 3.20
C MET A 15 -11.90 3.95 4.32
N ASP A 16 -12.64 4.45 5.28
CA ASP A 16 -12.15 5.27 6.39
C ASP A 16 -12.11 4.53 7.73
N ARG A 17 -12.30 3.20 7.67
CA ARG A 17 -12.24 2.29 8.82
C ARG A 17 -11.25 1.16 8.57
N ILE A 18 -10.63 0.71 9.65
CA ILE A 18 -9.67 -0.40 9.65
C ILE A 18 -10.31 -1.75 9.99
N ASP A 19 -11.44 -1.73 10.68
CA ASP A 19 -12.15 -2.91 11.19
C ASP A 19 -13.12 -3.50 10.17
N LEU A 20 -12.73 -3.54 8.90
CA LEU A 20 -13.52 -4.15 7.84
C LEU A 20 -13.64 -5.65 8.05
N PRO A 21 -14.81 -6.24 7.79
CA PRO A 21 -15.05 -7.67 8.01
C PRO A 21 -14.27 -8.57 7.04
N THR A 22 -13.77 -7.99 5.94
CA THR A 22 -12.99 -8.70 4.92
C THR A 22 -12.02 -7.74 4.23
N SER A 23 -11.03 -8.31 3.56
CA SER A 23 -10.12 -7.53 2.71
C SER A 23 -10.83 -7.03 1.45
N TRP A 24 -10.70 -5.75 1.19
CA TRP A 24 -11.16 -5.10 -0.04
C TRP A 24 -9.95 -4.80 -0.89
N THR A 25 -9.92 -5.40 -2.07
CA THR A 25 -8.77 -5.31 -2.98
C THR A 25 -9.12 -4.46 -4.19
N ASN A 26 -8.11 -3.79 -4.71
CA ASN A 26 -8.15 -3.11 -5.99
C ASN A 26 -7.05 -3.64 -6.91
N TYR A 27 -7.33 -3.64 -8.20
CA TYR A 27 -6.37 -3.94 -9.24
C TYR A 27 -5.81 -2.64 -9.80
N ILE A 28 -4.49 -2.54 -9.89
CA ILE A 28 -3.80 -1.40 -10.49
C ILE A 28 -2.92 -1.87 -11.64
N GLY A 29 -2.80 -1.03 -12.65
CA GLY A 29 -2.03 -1.32 -13.86
C GLY A 29 -2.85 -1.84 -15.01
N THR A 30 -2.22 -1.83 -16.17
CA THR A 30 -2.76 -2.28 -17.44
C THR A 30 -1.68 -3.04 -18.20
N GLY A 31 -2.10 -3.94 -19.10
CA GLY A 31 -1.15 -4.69 -19.92
C GLY A 31 -0.36 -5.73 -19.14
N ASP A 32 0.95 -5.67 -19.24
CA ASP A 32 1.84 -6.72 -18.76
C ASP A 32 2.08 -6.70 -17.24
N MET A 33 2.04 -5.53 -16.60
CA MET A 33 2.27 -5.40 -15.17
C MET A 33 1.01 -5.01 -14.42
N MET A 34 0.68 -5.75 -13.38
CA MET A 34 -0.49 -5.53 -12.54
C MET A 34 -0.15 -5.69 -11.06
N GLY A 35 -0.74 -4.81 -10.24
CA GLY A 35 -0.73 -4.93 -8.80
C GLY A 35 -2.12 -5.25 -8.25
N VAL A 36 -2.17 -6.01 -7.17
CA VAL A 36 -3.40 -6.30 -6.41
C VAL A 36 -3.12 -5.96 -4.96
N PHE A 37 -3.81 -4.96 -4.43
CA PHE A 37 -3.58 -4.49 -3.07
C PHE A 37 -4.90 -4.27 -2.32
N ASN A 38 -4.85 -4.53 -1.02
CA ASN A 38 -5.99 -4.31 -0.13
C ASN A 38 -5.91 -2.95 0.59
N GLN A 39 -6.92 -2.67 1.39
CA GLN A 39 -7.02 -1.43 2.17
C GLN A 39 -5.93 -1.22 3.23
N MET A 40 -5.07 -2.19 3.48
CA MET A 40 -3.97 -2.12 4.46
C MET A 40 -2.59 -2.18 3.81
N ALA A 41 -2.51 -2.04 2.48
CA ALA A 41 -1.32 -2.19 1.63
C ALA A 41 -0.74 -3.61 1.57
N GLY A 42 -1.48 -4.61 2.05
CA GLY A 42 -1.18 -5.99 1.74
C GLY A 42 -1.50 -6.29 0.28
N GLY A 43 -0.61 -7.01 -0.39
CA GLY A 43 -0.78 -7.31 -1.79
C GLY A 43 0.50 -7.70 -2.50
N TYR A 44 0.45 -7.73 -3.83
CA TYR A 44 1.56 -8.19 -4.66
C TYR A 44 1.48 -7.62 -6.07
N VAL A 45 2.59 -7.70 -6.77
CA VAL A 45 2.73 -7.32 -8.18
C VAL A 45 3.12 -8.52 -9.02
N ILE A 46 2.55 -8.60 -10.21
CA ILE A 46 2.82 -9.62 -11.21
C ILE A 46 3.24 -8.98 -12.53
N TYR A 47 3.97 -9.76 -13.33
CA TYR A 47 4.29 -9.43 -14.71
C TYR A 47 3.80 -10.55 -15.63
N ARG A 48 2.82 -10.26 -16.50
CA ARG A 48 2.15 -11.17 -17.45
C ARG A 48 1.40 -12.35 -16.83
N SER A 49 1.96 -12.99 -15.79
CA SER A 49 1.37 -14.20 -15.22
C SER A 49 1.42 -14.19 -13.70
N SER A 50 0.29 -14.40 -13.06
CA SER A 50 0.20 -14.56 -11.61
C SER A 50 0.76 -15.89 -11.10
N GLU A 51 0.89 -16.87 -11.98
CA GLU A 51 1.43 -18.19 -11.66
C GLU A 51 2.96 -18.22 -11.80
N TYR A 52 3.49 -17.69 -12.92
CA TYR A 52 4.89 -17.86 -13.29
C TYR A 52 5.76 -16.62 -13.07
N HIS A 53 5.17 -15.42 -13.09
CA HIS A 53 5.91 -14.17 -12.98
C HIS A 53 5.38 -13.25 -11.88
N ARG A 54 5.31 -13.79 -10.68
CA ARG A 54 5.02 -13.00 -9.49
C ARG A 54 6.29 -12.26 -9.08
N ILE A 55 6.24 -10.93 -9.10
CA ILE A 55 7.40 -10.08 -8.79
C ILE A 55 7.59 -10.00 -7.27
N THR A 56 6.51 -9.78 -6.54
CA THR A 56 6.54 -9.73 -5.09
C THR A 56 5.78 -10.89 -4.49
N ARG A 57 6.19 -11.28 -3.28
CA ARG A 57 5.65 -12.43 -2.58
C ARG A 57 4.20 -12.18 -2.16
N PHE A 58 3.39 -13.22 -2.29
CA PHE A 58 2.03 -13.24 -1.80
C PHE A 58 1.71 -14.60 -1.20
N ARG A 59 0.98 -14.60 -0.07
CA ARG A 59 0.38 -15.80 0.51
C ARG A 59 -1.13 -15.60 0.59
N GLY A 60 -1.87 -16.42 -0.18
CA GLY A 60 -3.33 -16.35 -0.27
C GLY A 60 -4.08 -17.06 0.85
N ASN A 61 -3.39 -17.74 1.76
CA ASN A 61 -4.02 -18.69 2.67
C ASN A 61 -4.58 -18.06 3.95
N GLY A 62 -4.62 -16.73 4.04
CA GLY A 62 -5.21 -16.04 5.19
C GLY A 62 -4.53 -16.34 6.54
N VAL A 63 -3.30 -16.86 6.53
CA VAL A 63 -2.54 -17.08 7.77
C VAL A 63 -2.20 -15.70 8.33
N PRO A 64 -2.71 -15.35 9.51
CA PRO A 64 -2.65 -13.97 10.00
C PRO A 64 -1.24 -13.47 10.33
N MET A 65 -0.27 -14.35 10.39
CA MET A 65 1.11 -14.04 10.80
C MET A 65 1.97 -13.47 9.67
N ASP A 66 1.50 -13.52 8.42
CA ASP A 66 2.30 -13.13 7.26
C ASP A 66 1.46 -12.22 6.36
N THR A 67 1.80 -10.95 6.36
CA THR A 67 1.11 -9.92 5.59
C THR A 67 2.04 -9.34 4.53
N PRO A 68 2.32 -10.09 3.43
CA PRO A 68 3.13 -9.54 2.36
C PRO A 68 2.44 -8.32 1.74
N GLY A 69 3.23 -7.29 1.45
CA GLY A 69 2.71 -6.04 0.91
C GLY A 69 3.82 -5.07 0.59
N HIS A 70 3.43 -3.87 0.18
CA HIS A 70 4.34 -2.78 -0.14
C HIS A 70 4.17 -1.68 0.90
N TYR A 71 5.05 -1.67 1.88
CA TYR A 71 4.94 -0.82 3.06
C TYR A 71 5.97 0.30 3.06
N ILE A 72 5.53 1.46 3.49
CA ILE A 72 6.40 2.58 3.81
C ILE A 72 6.35 2.81 5.32
N TYR A 73 7.51 2.82 5.93
CA TYR A 73 7.68 3.16 7.35
C TYR A 73 8.25 4.54 7.47
N VAL A 74 7.81 5.25 8.48
CA VAL A 74 8.38 6.52 8.91
C VAL A 74 8.84 6.36 10.34
N ARG A 75 10.02 6.85 10.65
CA ARG A 75 10.59 6.93 12.01
C ARG A 75 10.89 8.37 12.34
N ASP A 76 10.47 8.81 13.52
CA ASP A 76 10.96 10.05 14.12
C ASP A 76 12.32 9.79 14.78
N ASN A 77 13.34 10.49 14.33
CA ASN A 77 14.70 10.30 14.83
C ASN A 77 14.92 10.94 16.22
N ALA A 78 14.01 11.82 16.67
CA ALA A 78 14.12 12.47 17.96
C ALA A 78 13.82 11.52 19.14
N ASP A 79 12.86 10.62 18.99
CA ASP A 79 12.42 9.70 20.04
C ASP A 79 12.47 8.23 19.63
N GLY A 80 12.73 7.95 18.35
CA GLY A 80 12.79 6.61 17.80
C GLY A 80 11.41 6.00 17.53
N ASP A 81 10.33 6.74 17.72
CA ASP A 81 8.98 6.25 17.39
C ASP A 81 8.82 6.02 15.90
N TYR A 82 8.11 4.98 15.51
CA TYR A 82 7.92 4.61 14.11
C TYR A 82 6.51 4.08 13.82
N TRP A 83 6.07 4.26 12.58
CA TRP A 83 4.77 3.78 12.10
C TRP A 83 4.83 3.43 10.62
N SER A 84 3.85 2.67 10.14
CA SER A 84 3.61 2.45 8.71
C SER A 84 2.60 3.48 8.19
N LEU A 85 2.74 3.95 6.95
CA LEU A 85 1.79 4.88 6.34
C LEU A 85 0.43 4.22 6.10
N SER A 86 0.42 2.96 5.68
CA SER A 86 -0.74 2.08 5.73
C SER A 86 -1.01 1.64 7.18
N TRP A 87 -2.15 0.99 7.43
CA TRP A 87 -2.42 0.46 8.76
C TRP A 87 -1.43 -0.66 9.12
N GLN A 88 -1.32 -1.65 8.27
CA GLN A 88 -0.32 -2.72 8.43
C GLN A 88 1.07 -2.24 7.98
N PRO A 89 2.15 -2.90 8.47
CA PRO A 89 2.16 -4.00 9.44
C PRO A 89 2.27 -3.55 10.90
N VAL A 90 2.55 -2.26 11.16
CA VAL A 90 2.80 -1.75 12.54
C VAL A 90 1.52 -1.73 13.39
N GLY A 91 0.37 -1.44 12.79
CA GLY A 91 -0.93 -1.48 13.46
C GLY A 91 -1.13 -0.42 14.56
N LYS A 92 -0.32 0.63 14.59
CA LYS A 92 -0.48 1.71 15.58
C LYS A 92 -1.76 2.51 15.33
N PRO A 93 -2.55 2.81 16.37
CA PRO A 93 -3.67 3.74 16.26
C PRO A 93 -3.23 5.08 15.68
N LYS A 94 -3.97 5.58 14.71
CA LYS A 94 -3.74 6.84 14.02
C LYS A 94 -4.85 7.83 14.32
N GLU A 95 -4.52 9.13 14.29
CA GLU A 95 -5.50 10.22 14.40
C GLU A 95 -6.48 10.20 13.23
N TYR A 96 -5.99 9.81 12.07
CA TYR A 96 -6.78 9.63 10.85
C TYR A 96 -6.18 8.51 10.00
N TYR A 97 -7.05 7.73 9.38
CA TYR A 97 -6.69 6.73 8.37
C TYR A 97 -7.79 6.59 7.32
N SER A 98 -7.39 6.53 6.07
CA SER A 98 -8.28 6.24 4.95
C SER A 98 -7.52 5.55 3.83
N CYS A 99 -8.19 4.60 3.18
CA CYS A 99 -7.74 4.00 1.93
C CYS A 99 -8.72 4.36 0.82
N CYS A 100 -8.21 4.88 -0.29
CA CYS A 100 -8.99 5.28 -1.46
C CYS A 100 -8.58 4.41 -2.66
N HIS A 101 -9.54 3.69 -3.22
CA HIS A 101 -9.37 2.94 -4.45
C HIS A 101 -9.82 3.79 -5.65
N GLY A 102 -8.85 4.23 -6.45
CA GLY A 102 -9.09 4.87 -7.73
C GLY A 102 -9.06 3.88 -8.90
N LEU A 103 -9.29 4.35 -10.13
CA LEU A 103 -9.36 3.48 -11.31
C LEU A 103 -8.03 2.84 -11.70
N SER A 104 -6.90 3.45 -11.37
CA SER A 104 -5.56 2.94 -11.72
C SER A 104 -4.55 3.15 -10.59
N TYR A 105 -5.03 3.41 -9.38
CA TYR A 105 -4.19 3.65 -8.23
C TYR A 105 -4.89 3.26 -6.93
N ILE A 106 -4.10 3.12 -5.89
CA ILE A 106 -4.56 3.04 -4.50
C ILE A 106 -3.83 4.12 -3.71
N ARG A 107 -4.56 4.80 -2.83
CA ARG A 107 -4.03 5.88 -2.02
C ARG A 107 -4.35 5.62 -0.55
N TYR A 108 -3.30 5.56 0.27
CA TYR A 108 -3.40 5.46 1.72
C TYR A 108 -3.10 6.83 2.32
N LEU A 109 -4.00 7.30 3.16
CA LEU A 109 -3.89 8.58 3.86
C LEU A 109 -3.87 8.33 5.35
N CYS A 110 -2.94 8.96 6.06
CA CYS A 110 -2.92 8.87 7.51
C CYS A 110 -2.43 10.15 8.16
N SER A 111 -2.78 10.32 9.43
CA SER A 111 -2.16 11.31 10.33
C SER A 111 -1.71 10.62 11.59
N TYR A 112 -0.47 10.85 11.96
CA TYR A 112 0.14 10.33 13.18
C TYR A 112 1.21 11.29 13.69
N SER A 113 1.17 11.57 14.98
CA SER A 113 2.19 12.39 15.69
C SER A 113 2.48 13.74 15.03
N GLY A 114 1.42 14.41 14.47
CA GLY A 114 1.56 15.69 13.78
C GLY A 114 2.20 15.60 12.38
N ILE A 115 2.28 14.42 11.81
CA ILE A 115 2.66 14.18 10.41
C ILE A 115 1.45 13.67 9.65
N ARG A 116 1.04 14.40 8.63
CA ARG A 116 0.09 13.91 7.62
C ARG A 116 0.85 13.25 6.50
N ALA A 117 0.45 12.07 6.11
CA ALA A 117 1.12 11.30 5.08
C ALA A 117 0.15 10.75 4.03
N GLN A 118 0.64 10.67 2.81
CA GLN A 118 0.01 9.96 1.71
C GLN A 118 1.00 8.98 1.11
N GLN A 119 0.56 7.75 0.86
CA GLN A 119 1.24 6.77 0.02
C GLN A 119 0.31 6.42 -1.13
N LYS A 120 0.74 6.61 -2.36
CA LYS A 120 -0.02 6.27 -3.57
C LYS A 120 0.73 5.19 -4.35
N LEU A 121 0.04 4.09 -4.64
CA LEU A 121 0.53 3.00 -5.47
C LEU A 121 -0.14 3.09 -6.85
N SER A 122 0.65 3.02 -7.89
CA SER A 122 0.19 2.98 -9.28
C SER A 122 1.17 2.20 -10.15
N VAL A 123 0.73 1.76 -11.31
CA VAL A 123 1.58 1.15 -12.34
C VAL A 123 1.59 2.08 -13.54
N ALA A 124 2.76 2.28 -14.15
CA ALA A 124 2.88 3.08 -15.35
C ALA A 124 2.11 2.45 -16.52
N MET A 125 1.56 3.28 -17.42
CA MET A 125 0.75 2.78 -18.53
C MET A 125 1.59 2.09 -19.60
N ASP A 126 2.75 2.66 -19.90
CA ASP A 126 3.57 2.26 -21.04
C ASP A 126 4.80 1.43 -20.65
N ASP A 127 5.10 1.36 -19.35
CA ASP A 127 6.27 0.65 -18.83
C ASP A 127 5.88 -0.29 -17.68
N PRO A 128 6.52 -1.45 -17.54
CA PRO A 128 6.27 -2.37 -16.44
C PRO A 128 6.96 -1.88 -15.14
N VAL A 129 6.52 -0.72 -14.66
CA VAL A 129 7.06 -0.05 -13.47
C VAL A 129 5.95 0.24 -12.48
N GLU A 130 6.13 -0.24 -11.24
CA GLU A 130 5.34 0.21 -10.10
C GLU A 130 5.90 1.52 -9.56
N ILE A 131 5.02 2.47 -9.29
CA ILE A 131 5.34 3.77 -8.74
C ILE A 131 4.74 3.87 -7.35
N ILE A 132 5.58 4.11 -6.36
CA ILE A 132 5.17 4.41 -4.99
C ILE A 132 5.48 5.88 -4.72
N ASP A 133 4.46 6.71 -4.77
CA ASP A 133 4.55 8.13 -4.47
C ASP A 133 4.24 8.36 -3.00
N VAL A 134 5.15 9.05 -2.29
CA VAL A 134 5.02 9.34 -0.86
C VAL A 134 5.11 10.84 -0.61
N THR A 135 4.07 11.38 -0.01
CA THR A 135 4.03 12.77 0.45
C THR A 135 3.93 12.81 1.96
N LEU A 136 4.84 13.52 2.61
CA LEU A 136 4.82 13.81 4.04
C LEU A 136 4.65 15.30 4.28
N THR A 137 3.71 15.66 5.15
CA THR A 137 3.44 17.04 5.54
C THR A 137 3.55 17.16 7.05
N ASN A 138 4.48 17.99 7.51
CA ASN A 138 4.57 18.34 8.92
C ASN A 138 3.46 19.34 9.27
N THR A 139 2.52 18.93 10.10
CA THR A 139 1.41 19.76 10.60
C THR A 139 1.67 20.25 12.03
N SER A 140 2.81 19.87 12.62
CA SER A 140 3.21 20.34 13.94
C SER A 140 3.90 21.71 13.87
N GLN A 141 4.03 22.36 15.02
CA GLN A 141 4.70 23.68 15.13
C GLN A 141 6.24 23.60 15.24
N ARG A 142 6.82 22.39 15.21
CA ARG A 142 8.25 22.17 15.35
C ARG A 142 8.83 21.49 14.12
N PRO A 143 10.11 21.74 13.79
CA PRO A 143 10.84 20.93 12.82
C PRO A 143 10.86 19.45 13.24
N ARG A 144 10.81 18.55 12.27
CA ARG A 144 10.85 17.08 12.49
C ARG A 144 11.98 16.50 11.67
N ASP A 145 12.74 15.63 12.30
CA ASP A 145 13.79 14.82 11.65
C ASP A 145 13.24 13.40 11.48
N LEU A 146 12.97 13.02 10.21
CA LEU A 146 12.28 11.78 9.88
C LEU A 146 13.12 10.92 8.94
N SER A 147 13.17 9.63 9.22
CA SER A 147 13.67 8.62 8.28
C SER A 147 12.53 7.86 7.65
N VAL A 148 12.63 7.61 6.34
CA VAL A 148 11.62 6.87 5.56
C VAL A 148 12.25 5.58 5.02
N PHE A 149 11.54 4.47 5.17
CA PHE A 149 11.99 3.16 4.71
C PHE A 149 10.90 2.52 3.87
N SER A 150 11.27 1.97 2.72
CA SER A 150 10.40 1.12 1.91
C SER A 150 10.65 -0.34 2.21
N TYR A 151 9.58 -1.15 2.14
CA TYR A 151 9.64 -2.59 2.32
C TYR A 151 8.77 -3.28 1.28
N MET A 152 9.36 -4.30 0.67
CA MET A 152 8.67 -5.30 -0.15
C MET A 152 9.49 -6.59 -0.16
N GLU A 153 8.83 -7.72 -0.36
CA GLU A 153 9.50 -9.01 -0.53
C GLU A 153 9.48 -9.41 -1.99
N LEU A 154 10.67 -9.52 -2.59
CA LEU A 154 10.80 -10.00 -3.96
C LEU A 154 10.66 -11.52 -3.99
N CYS A 155 9.95 -12.01 -4.99
CA CYS A 155 9.77 -13.43 -5.24
C CYS A 155 10.70 -13.89 -6.37
N ARG A 156 11.63 -14.78 -6.06
CA ARG A 156 12.40 -15.44 -7.11
C ARG A 156 11.64 -16.69 -7.57
N LEU A 157 11.05 -16.65 -8.74
CA LEU A 157 10.52 -17.84 -9.38
C LEU A 157 11.68 -18.69 -9.91
N SER A 158 11.87 -19.85 -9.30
CA SER A 158 12.93 -20.82 -9.66
C SER A 158 12.43 -21.86 -10.67
N LYS A 159 11.51 -21.54 -11.55
CA LYS A 159 11.13 -22.48 -12.61
C LYS A 159 11.49 -21.90 -13.96
N THR A 160 12.31 -22.68 -14.64
CA THR A 160 12.77 -22.60 -16.02
C THR A 160 11.83 -21.79 -16.91
N TRP A 161 12.36 -20.68 -17.42
CA TRP A 161 11.84 -20.03 -18.59
C TRP A 161 11.67 -21.08 -19.69
N ILE A 162 10.43 -21.34 -20.06
CA ILE A 162 10.13 -21.94 -21.35
C ILE A 162 9.76 -20.76 -22.23
N PRO A 163 10.63 -20.33 -23.16
CA PRO A 163 10.28 -19.31 -24.14
C PRO A 163 9.16 -19.88 -25.00
N VAL A 164 8.05 -19.16 -25.10
CA VAL A 164 7.02 -19.38 -26.11
C VAL A 164 7.34 -18.47 -27.27
#